data_6d9cf64eca7b77eda4cfab42b10e4f5f
#
_entry.id   6d9cf64eca7b77eda4cfab42b10e4f5f
#
_cell.length_a   1.000
_cell.length_b   1.000
_cell.length_c   1.000
_cell.angle_alpha   90.00
_cell.angle_beta   90.00
_cell.angle_gamma   90.00
#
_symmetry.space_group_name_H-M   'P 1'
#
loop_
_entity.id
_entity.type
_entity.pdbx_description
1 polymer ?
#
loop_
_entity_poly.entity_id
_entity_poly.type
_entity_poly.pdbx_seq_one_letter_code
_entity_poly.pdbx_strand_id
1 'polypeptide(L)'
;IQLVSNHERRIVKAFGGDLFETHTRACNYVKENACQVVETEADVVVTGCGGYPLDATFYQCVKALVTALPCVRKGGMIIAAGGCVEGVGSQIYENMLRKYSNDFSLFISDIRESSGIVKDQWQIQMQARIYEKTGLDKIHFFTHGIVHAYSSFLGVNILEAGSDRIAGQLQKVVDELARKGCSFAVIPEGPYCAPLSKGIV
;
A
#
# COMPACT_ATOMS: atom_id res chain seq x y z
N ILE A 1 -13.00 20.37 13.60
CA ILE A 1 -11.82 20.07 14.46
C ILE A 1 -11.03 18.94 13.80
N GLN A 2 -9.69 19.12 13.71
CA GLN A 2 -8.73 18.11 13.30
C GLN A 2 -7.84 17.76 14.48
N LEU A 3 -7.61 16.47 14.69
CA LEU A 3 -6.76 15.96 15.77
C LEU A 3 -5.58 15.21 15.17
N VAL A 4 -4.38 15.45 15.70
CA VAL A 4 -3.18 14.68 15.36
C VAL A 4 -2.78 13.88 16.60
N SER A 5 -2.55 12.59 16.42
CA SER A 5 -2.10 11.68 17.47
C SER A 5 -0.71 11.11 17.17
N ASN A 6 0.05 10.77 18.22
CA ASN A 6 1.31 10.07 18.12
C ASN A 6 1.12 8.53 18.02
N HIS A 7 2.22 7.79 17.96
CA HIS A 7 2.22 6.31 17.92
C HIS A 7 1.57 5.65 19.14
N GLU A 8 1.52 6.34 20.30
CA GLU A 8 0.81 5.88 21.49
C GLU A 8 -0.69 6.21 21.46
N ARG A 9 -1.21 6.74 20.33
CA ARG A 9 -2.58 7.21 20.14
C ARG A 9 -2.98 8.37 21.07
N ARG A 10 -2.01 9.10 21.61
CA ARG A 10 -2.25 10.32 22.38
C ARG A 10 -2.38 11.52 21.45
N ILE A 11 -3.36 12.38 21.69
CA ILE A 11 -3.54 13.62 20.94
C ILE A 11 -2.36 14.55 21.27
N VAL A 12 -1.55 14.89 20.26
CA VAL A 12 -0.40 15.80 20.38
C VAL A 12 -0.70 17.20 19.83
N LYS A 13 -1.72 17.32 18.96
CA LYS A 13 -2.14 18.61 18.41
C LYS A 13 -3.62 18.59 18.06
N ALA A 14 -4.28 19.73 18.24
CA ALA A 14 -5.67 19.96 17.83
C ALA A 14 -5.76 21.28 17.05
N PHE A 15 -6.56 21.29 15.99
CA PHE A 15 -6.86 22.45 15.18
C PHE A 15 -8.37 22.64 15.11
N GLY A 16 -8.86 23.87 15.24
CA GLY A 16 -10.27 24.23 15.15
C GLY A 16 -10.46 25.49 14.33
N GLY A 17 -11.63 25.64 13.70
CA GLY A 17 -11.99 26.80 12.87
C GLY A 17 -12.65 26.41 11.56
N ASP A 18 -12.45 27.17 10.51
CA ASP A 18 -12.91 26.89 9.14
C ASP A 18 -12.40 25.51 8.67
N LEU A 19 -13.20 24.83 7.86
CA LEU A 19 -12.91 23.45 7.42
C LEU A 19 -11.59 23.39 6.63
N PHE A 20 -11.41 24.24 5.63
CA PHE A 20 -10.27 24.19 4.73
C PHE A 20 -8.99 24.68 5.41
N GLU A 21 -9.09 25.77 6.16
CA GLU A 21 -7.95 26.34 6.90
C GLU A 21 -7.48 25.34 7.98
N THR A 22 -8.39 24.77 8.75
CA THR A 22 -8.09 23.78 9.79
C THR A 22 -7.42 22.54 9.20
N HIS A 23 -7.93 22.03 8.08
CA HIS A 23 -7.35 20.89 7.39
C HIS A 23 -5.94 21.18 6.88
N THR A 24 -5.75 22.32 6.21
CA THR A 24 -4.45 22.75 5.69
C THR A 24 -3.40 22.87 6.80
N ARG A 25 -3.77 23.49 7.93
CA ARG A 25 -2.86 23.62 9.09
C ARG A 25 -2.50 22.26 9.69
N ALA A 26 -3.46 21.34 9.78
CA ALA A 26 -3.21 19.99 10.27
C ALA A 26 -2.29 19.20 9.33
N CYS A 27 -2.49 19.29 8.00
CA CYS A 27 -1.64 18.65 7.01
C CYS A 27 -0.20 19.18 7.07
N ASN A 28 -0.03 20.51 7.15
CA ASN A 28 1.30 21.11 7.28
C ASN A 28 2.02 20.64 8.55
N TYR A 29 1.32 20.60 9.67
CA TYR A 29 1.88 20.06 10.92
C TYR A 29 2.33 18.62 10.79
N VAL A 30 1.52 17.74 10.18
CA VAL A 30 1.89 16.33 9.94
C VAL A 30 3.07 16.24 8.98
N LYS A 31 3.09 17.05 7.91
CA LYS A 31 4.20 17.10 6.95
C LYS A 31 5.53 17.46 7.64
N GLU A 32 5.53 18.43 8.52
CA GLU A 32 6.72 18.89 9.23
C GLU A 32 7.19 17.92 10.33
N ASN A 33 6.27 17.17 10.95
CA ASN A 33 6.56 16.42 12.17
C ASN A 33 6.56 14.89 12.00
N ALA A 34 5.92 14.35 10.94
CA ALA A 34 5.73 12.92 10.77
C ALA A 34 6.15 12.40 9.40
N CYS A 35 6.23 13.26 8.38
CA CYS A 35 6.66 12.83 7.04
C CYS A 35 8.18 12.73 6.96
N GLN A 36 8.65 11.73 6.20
CA GLN A 36 10.07 11.52 5.92
C GLN A 36 10.33 11.70 4.43
N VAL A 37 11.29 12.56 4.08
CA VAL A 37 11.71 12.75 2.70
C VAL A 37 12.59 11.57 2.27
N VAL A 38 12.21 10.92 1.18
CA VAL A 38 12.97 9.83 0.58
C VAL A 38 14.02 10.42 -0.36
N GLU A 39 15.27 10.36 0.03
CA GLU A 39 16.40 10.91 -0.75
C GLU A 39 16.74 10.02 -1.97
N THR A 40 16.64 8.70 -1.81
CA THR A 40 16.99 7.73 -2.85
C THR A 40 15.97 6.59 -2.86
N GLU A 41 15.42 6.31 -4.04
CA GLU A 41 14.52 5.18 -4.24
C GLU A 41 15.32 3.86 -4.26
N ALA A 42 14.75 2.81 -3.66
CA ALA A 42 15.36 1.47 -3.59
C ALA A 42 14.90 0.56 -4.73
N ASP A 43 15.68 -0.49 -5.00
CA ASP A 43 15.29 -1.59 -5.89
C ASP A 43 14.12 -2.38 -5.34
N VAL A 44 14.10 -2.58 -4.02
CA VAL A 44 13.10 -3.37 -3.31
C VAL A 44 12.60 -2.60 -2.09
N VAL A 45 11.28 -2.54 -1.94
CA VAL A 45 10.65 -2.03 -0.71
C VAL A 45 9.97 -3.18 0.01
N VAL A 46 10.31 -3.38 1.28
CA VAL A 46 9.66 -4.35 2.16
C VAL A 46 8.72 -3.62 3.11
N THR A 47 7.43 -4.00 3.15
CA THR A 47 6.44 -3.31 3.97
C THR A 47 5.50 -4.26 4.72
N GLY A 48 5.18 -3.95 5.96
CA GLY A 48 4.11 -4.58 6.71
C GLY A 48 2.77 -3.85 6.52
N CYS A 49 1.65 -4.57 6.62
CA CYS A 49 0.32 -4.01 6.45
C CYS A 49 -0.33 -3.53 7.75
N GLY A 50 0.45 -3.38 8.84
CA GLY A 50 0.01 -2.77 10.10
C GLY A 50 -0.61 -3.73 11.12
N GLY A 51 -0.72 -5.03 10.80
CA GLY A 51 -1.26 -6.06 11.70
C GLY A 51 -2.77 -5.95 11.94
N TYR A 52 -3.32 -6.97 12.62
CA TYR A 52 -4.75 -7.01 12.93
C TYR A 52 -5.14 -5.88 13.91
N PRO A 53 -6.29 -5.21 13.73
CA PRO A 53 -7.35 -5.47 12.72
C PRO A 53 -7.14 -4.73 11.38
N LEU A 54 -6.09 -3.93 11.21
CA LEU A 54 -5.94 -3.11 10.01
C LEU A 54 -5.68 -3.94 8.75
N ASP A 55 -4.93 -5.05 8.86
CA ASP A 55 -4.63 -5.94 7.75
C ASP A 55 -5.60 -7.11 7.59
N ALA A 56 -6.78 -7.05 8.24
CA ALA A 56 -7.77 -8.11 8.17
C ALA A 56 -8.27 -8.39 6.74
N THR A 57 -8.19 -7.40 5.84
CA THR A 57 -8.59 -7.54 4.43
C THR A 57 -7.50 -7.02 3.48
N PHE A 58 -7.43 -7.61 2.28
CA PHE A 58 -6.54 -7.11 1.22
C PHE A 58 -6.84 -5.66 0.84
N TYR A 59 -8.13 -5.28 0.83
CA TYR A 59 -8.56 -3.89 0.63
C TYR A 59 -7.78 -2.90 1.51
N GLN A 60 -7.57 -3.23 2.77
CA GLN A 60 -6.82 -2.37 3.69
C GLN A 60 -5.31 -2.46 3.45
N CYS A 61 -4.79 -3.63 3.07
CA CYS A 61 -3.37 -3.85 2.80
C CYS A 61 -2.84 -3.03 1.62
N VAL A 62 -3.69 -2.67 0.65
CA VAL A 62 -3.31 -1.78 -0.47
C VAL A 62 -2.74 -0.45 0.02
N LYS A 63 -3.12 0.04 1.20
CA LYS A 63 -2.55 1.26 1.79
C LYS A 63 -1.04 1.15 1.99
N ALA A 64 -0.56 -0.02 2.46
CA ALA A 64 0.87 -0.25 2.63
C ALA A 64 1.61 -0.27 1.29
N LEU A 65 1.00 -0.86 0.25
CA LEU A 65 1.55 -0.85 -1.11
C LEU A 65 1.67 0.58 -1.67
N VAL A 66 0.64 1.41 -1.44
CA VAL A 66 0.67 2.83 -1.85
C VAL A 66 1.73 3.62 -1.09
N THR A 67 1.87 3.37 0.20
CA THR A 67 2.91 4.00 1.03
C THR A 67 4.33 3.67 0.54
N ALA A 68 4.52 2.50 -0.07
CA ALA A 68 5.82 2.10 -0.63
C ALA A 68 6.22 2.88 -1.90
N LEU A 69 5.27 3.53 -2.58
CA LEU A 69 5.52 4.21 -3.86
C LEU A 69 6.64 5.25 -3.83
N PRO A 70 6.73 6.17 -2.84
CA PRO A 70 7.83 7.12 -2.80
C PRO A 70 9.21 6.49 -2.59
N CYS A 71 9.26 5.26 -2.09
CA CYS A 71 10.49 4.57 -1.72
C CYS A 71 11.00 3.61 -2.81
N VAL A 72 10.12 3.13 -3.70
CA VAL A 72 10.47 2.17 -4.76
C VAL A 72 10.81 2.88 -6.05
N ARG A 73 11.89 2.49 -6.73
CA ARG A 73 12.21 3.02 -8.06
C ARG A 73 11.25 2.50 -9.14
N LYS A 74 11.20 3.16 -10.28
CA LYS A 74 10.45 2.65 -11.44
C LYS A 74 10.95 1.25 -11.84
N GLY A 75 10.04 0.30 -11.99
CA GLY A 75 10.34 -1.11 -12.25
C GLY A 75 10.96 -1.86 -11.05
N GLY A 76 10.99 -1.24 -9.87
CA GLY A 76 11.42 -1.90 -8.63
C GLY A 76 10.34 -2.84 -8.07
N MET A 77 10.66 -3.55 -7.02
CA MET A 77 9.81 -4.58 -6.41
C MET A 77 9.24 -4.10 -5.07
N ILE A 78 8.00 -4.47 -4.79
CA ILE A 78 7.38 -4.32 -3.46
C ILE A 78 7.14 -5.72 -2.89
N ILE A 79 7.62 -5.96 -1.68
CA ILE A 79 7.35 -7.16 -0.89
C ILE A 79 6.52 -6.74 0.31
N ALA A 80 5.28 -7.19 0.38
CA ALA A 80 4.38 -6.85 1.48
C ALA A 80 3.93 -8.09 2.25
N ALA A 81 3.62 -7.92 3.52
CA ALA A 81 3.06 -8.97 4.37
C ALA A 81 1.83 -8.47 5.10
N GLY A 82 0.72 -9.22 5.03
CA GLY A 82 -0.54 -8.92 5.71
C GLY A 82 -1.37 -10.17 5.93
N GLY A 83 -2.16 -10.19 7.02
CA GLY A 83 -2.94 -11.35 7.44
C GLY A 83 -4.06 -11.72 6.49
N CYS A 84 -4.87 -10.76 6.07
CA CYS A 84 -6.05 -10.91 5.21
C CYS A 84 -7.01 -12.01 5.68
N VAL A 85 -7.18 -12.18 7.00
CA VAL A 85 -8.01 -13.24 7.61
C VAL A 85 -9.50 -13.13 7.24
N GLU A 86 -9.95 -11.96 6.80
CA GLU A 86 -11.29 -11.69 6.29
C GLU A 86 -11.32 -11.59 4.74
N GLY A 87 -10.27 -12.10 4.07
CA GLY A 87 -10.21 -12.18 2.62
C GLY A 87 -9.95 -10.85 1.92
N VAL A 88 -10.64 -10.63 0.77
CA VAL A 88 -10.43 -9.45 -0.06
C VAL A 88 -11.04 -8.20 0.56
N GLY A 89 -12.16 -8.32 1.26
CA GLY A 89 -12.90 -7.23 1.90
C GLY A 89 -14.19 -6.90 1.17
N SER A 90 -14.32 -5.70 0.57
CA SER A 90 -15.55 -5.29 -0.13
C SER A 90 -15.85 -6.18 -1.35
N GLN A 91 -17.07 -6.74 -1.41
CA GLN A 91 -17.52 -7.52 -2.55
C GLN A 91 -17.57 -6.69 -3.84
N ILE A 92 -17.88 -5.40 -3.75
CA ILE A 92 -17.92 -4.49 -4.92
C ILE A 92 -16.48 -4.33 -5.47
N TYR A 93 -15.52 -4.15 -4.59
CA TYR A 93 -14.11 -4.05 -4.95
C TYR A 93 -13.60 -5.36 -5.59
N GLU A 94 -13.91 -6.51 -4.98
CA GLU A 94 -13.53 -7.82 -5.54
C GLU A 94 -14.13 -8.07 -6.91
N ASN A 95 -15.43 -7.75 -7.10
CA ASN A 95 -16.10 -7.91 -8.39
C ASN A 95 -15.46 -7.03 -9.49
N MET A 96 -15.05 -5.80 -9.14
CA MET A 96 -14.33 -4.94 -10.07
C MET A 96 -12.96 -5.50 -10.43
N LEU A 97 -12.18 -5.99 -9.44
CA LEU A 97 -10.88 -6.62 -9.70
C LEU A 97 -11.02 -7.84 -10.61
N ARG A 98 -12.03 -8.68 -10.40
CA ARG A 98 -12.34 -9.82 -11.26
C ARG A 98 -12.75 -9.40 -12.68
N LYS A 99 -13.55 -8.33 -12.81
CA LYS A 99 -13.95 -7.78 -14.12
C LYS A 99 -12.74 -7.42 -14.97
N TYR A 100 -11.76 -6.76 -14.37
CA TYR A 100 -10.58 -6.28 -15.10
C TYR A 100 -9.43 -7.29 -15.16
N SER A 101 -9.43 -8.32 -14.31
CA SER A 101 -8.46 -9.43 -14.33
C SER A 101 -7.00 -8.94 -14.51
N ASN A 102 -6.58 -7.98 -13.69
CA ASN A 102 -5.28 -7.31 -13.73
C ASN A 102 -5.04 -6.36 -14.92
N ASP A 103 -6.01 -6.16 -15.80
CA ASP A 103 -5.92 -5.13 -16.85
C ASP A 103 -6.28 -3.74 -16.29
N PHE A 104 -5.30 -3.11 -15.63
CA PHE A 104 -5.48 -1.79 -15.05
C PHE A 104 -5.55 -0.68 -16.12
N SER A 105 -5.05 -0.92 -17.32
CA SER A 105 -5.17 0.01 -18.45
C SER A 105 -6.62 0.08 -18.92
N LEU A 106 -7.27 -1.07 -19.05
CA LEU A 106 -8.71 -1.15 -19.35
C LEU A 106 -9.54 -0.46 -18.28
N PHE A 107 -9.23 -0.71 -16.99
CA PHE A 107 -9.90 -0.03 -15.88
C PHE A 107 -9.79 1.49 -15.99
N ILE A 108 -8.58 2.03 -16.23
CA ILE A 108 -8.36 3.47 -16.35
C ILE A 108 -9.10 4.05 -17.57
N SER A 109 -9.16 3.33 -18.69
CA SER A 109 -9.96 3.74 -19.87
C SER A 109 -11.44 3.83 -19.52
N ASP A 110 -11.99 2.77 -18.93
CA ASP A 110 -13.41 2.70 -18.55
C ASP A 110 -13.83 3.85 -17.62
N ILE A 111 -12.98 4.20 -16.62
CA ILE A 111 -13.34 5.30 -15.69
C ILE A 111 -13.24 6.68 -16.34
N ARG A 112 -12.38 6.87 -17.35
CA ARG A 112 -12.30 8.15 -18.10
C ARG A 112 -13.52 8.37 -18.98
N GLU A 113 -14.12 7.30 -19.49
CA GLU A 113 -15.31 7.33 -20.35
C GLU A 113 -16.62 7.30 -19.54
N SER A 114 -16.55 6.89 -18.26
CA SER A 114 -17.73 6.78 -17.40
C SER A 114 -18.19 8.15 -16.90
N SER A 115 -19.50 8.38 -16.93
CA SER A 115 -20.13 9.54 -16.31
C SER A 115 -20.52 9.33 -14.83
N GLY A 116 -20.34 8.10 -14.31
CA GLY A 116 -20.77 7.71 -12.97
C GLY A 116 -19.60 7.30 -12.07
N ILE A 117 -19.80 7.41 -10.75
CA ILE A 117 -18.86 6.95 -9.74
C ILE A 117 -19.35 5.63 -9.16
N VAL A 118 -18.49 4.61 -9.15
CA VAL A 118 -18.76 3.32 -8.51
C VAL A 118 -18.12 3.29 -7.15
N LYS A 119 -18.84 2.78 -6.15
CA LYS A 119 -18.29 2.59 -4.79
C LYS A 119 -17.00 1.76 -4.88
N ASP A 120 -16.00 2.13 -4.06
CA ASP A 120 -14.69 1.48 -3.99
C ASP A 120 -13.81 1.58 -5.27
N GLN A 121 -14.26 2.26 -6.33
CA GLN A 121 -13.51 2.51 -7.55
C GLN A 121 -12.15 3.19 -7.27
N TRP A 122 -12.12 4.11 -6.32
CA TRP A 122 -10.90 4.81 -5.91
C TRP A 122 -9.78 3.85 -5.45
N GLN A 123 -10.15 2.72 -4.86
CA GLN A 123 -9.19 1.73 -4.36
C GLN A 123 -8.41 1.08 -5.50
N ILE A 124 -9.09 0.78 -6.62
CA ILE A 124 -8.42 0.26 -7.82
C ILE A 124 -7.57 1.34 -8.50
N GLN A 125 -7.99 2.61 -8.45
CA GLN A 125 -7.15 3.72 -8.93
C GLN A 125 -5.83 3.79 -8.13
N MET A 126 -5.87 3.58 -6.83
CA MET A 126 -4.66 3.52 -6.01
C MET A 126 -3.76 2.35 -6.41
N GLN A 127 -4.33 1.17 -6.68
CA GLN A 127 -3.58 0.03 -7.19
C GLN A 127 -2.98 0.32 -8.59
N ALA A 128 -3.74 0.90 -9.51
CA ALA A 128 -3.25 1.25 -10.84
C ALA A 128 -1.97 2.10 -10.78
N ARG A 129 -1.87 3.05 -9.84
CA ARG A 129 -0.66 3.85 -9.61
C ARG A 129 0.54 2.99 -9.21
N ILE A 130 0.30 1.93 -8.44
CA ILE A 130 1.38 1.02 -8.02
C ILE A 130 1.90 0.29 -9.25
N TYR A 131 1.02 -0.26 -10.08
CA TYR A 131 1.41 -1.01 -11.29
C TYR A 131 2.06 -0.14 -12.36
N GLU A 132 1.63 1.10 -12.49
CA GLU A 132 2.28 2.07 -13.38
C GLU A 132 3.76 2.27 -13.01
N LYS A 133 4.07 2.27 -11.71
CA LYS A 133 5.44 2.45 -11.24
C LYS A 133 6.26 1.16 -11.25
N THR A 134 5.72 0.04 -10.80
CA THR A 134 6.46 -1.20 -10.56
C THR A 134 6.30 -2.26 -11.66
N GLY A 135 5.13 -2.35 -12.27
CA GLY A 135 4.68 -3.50 -13.06
C GLY A 135 3.99 -4.56 -12.20
N LEU A 136 3.12 -5.36 -12.84
CA LEU A 136 2.26 -6.34 -12.16
C LEU A 136 3.05 -7.48 -11.49
N ASP A 137 4.12 -7.95 -12.13
CA ASP A 137 4.96 -9.06 -11.68
C ASP A 137 5.92 -8.69 -10.54
N LYS A 138 5.94 -7.43 -10.13
CA LYS A 138 6.86 -6.87 -9.14
C LYS A 138 6.28 -6.72 -7.74
N ILE A 139 5.05 -7.17 -7.51
CA ILE A 139 4.41 -7.06 -6.19
C ILE A 139 4.24 -8.47 -5.61
N HIS A 140 5.03 -8.78 -4.59
CA HIS A 140 4.99 -10.03 -3.85
C HIS A 140 4.24 -9.81 -2.54
N PHE A 141 3.18 -10.57 -2.31
CA PHE A 141 2.32 -10.39 -1.16
C PHE A 141 2.24 -11.68 -0.33
N PHE A 142 2.84 -11.66 0.85
CA PHE A 142 2.80 -12.77 1.81
C PHE A 142 1.55 -12.69 2.67
N THR A 143 0.76 -13.77 2.69
CA THR A 143 -0.47 -13.83 3.46
C THR A 143 -0.84 -15.27 3.82
N HIS A 144 -1.69 -15.41 4.83
CA HIS A 144 -2.31 -16.69 5.19
C HIS A 144 -3.84 -16.70 5.02
N GLY A 145 -4.43 -15.54 4.71
CA GLY A 145 -5.89 -15.41 4.58
C GLY A 145 -6.42 -15.45 3.14
N ILE A 146 -5.54 -15.45 2.14
CA ILE A 146 -5.92 -15.48 0.72
C ILE A 146 -5.06 -16.47 -0.03
N VAL A 147 -5.69 -17.31 -0.86
CA VAL A 147 -5.02 -18.36 -1.63
C VAL A 147 -4.35 -17.82 -2.90
N HIS A 148 -3.28 -18.48 -3.34
CA HIS A 148 -2.49 -18.09 -4.51
C HIS A 148 -3.32 -17.89 -5.79
N ALA A 149 -4.39 -18.66 -5.99
CA ALA A 149 -5.28 -18.54 -7.15
C ALA A 149 -5.82 -17.10 -7.35
N TYR A 150 -5.91 -16.30 -6.29
CA TYR A 150 -6.36 -14.90 -6.36
C TYR A 150 -5.36 -13.96 -7.02
N SER A 151 -4.11 -14.38 -7.22
CA SER A 151 -3.12 -13.62 -7.99
C SER A 151 -3.60 -13.30 -9.41
N SER A 152 -4.50 -14.11 -9.96
CA SER A 152 -5.08 -13.92 -11.30
C SER A 152 -5.89 -12.62 -11.45
N PHE A 153 -6.34 -12.00 -10.35
CA PHE A 153 -7.13 -10.78 -10.40
C PHE A 153 -6.79 -9.73 -9.34
N LEU A 154 -6.06 -10.09 -8.27
CA LEU A 154 -5.69 -9.12 -7.23
C LEU A 154 -4.54 -8.18 -7.63
N GLY A 155 -3.87 -8.47 -8.75
CA GLY A 155 -2.74 -7.68 -9.23
C GLY A 155 -1.49 -7.77 -8.36
N VAL A 156 -1.36 -8.83 -7.58
CA VAL A 156 -0.19 -9.13 -6.77
C VAL A 156 0.14 -10.62 -6.90
N ASN A 157 1.40 -10.97 -6.79
CA ASN A 157 1.83 -12.36 -6.70
C ASN A 157 1.68 -12.82 -5.24
N ILE A 158 0.63 -13.60 -4.96
CA ILE A 158 0.34 -14.10 -3.62
C ILE A 158 1.26 -15.25 -3.29
N LEU A 159 1.94 -15.13 -2.16
CA LEU A 159 2.80 -16.13 -1.56
C LEU A 159 2.14 -16.61 -0.26
N GLU A 160 1.49 -17.78 -0.36
CA GLU A 160 0.82 -18.37 0.79
C GLU A 160 1.84 -18.84 1.82
N ALA A 161 1.66 -18.45 3.06
CA ALA A 161 2.49 -18.89 4.16
C ALA A 161 1.66 -18.99 5.44
N GLY A 162 1.83 -20.00 6.25
CA GLY A 162 1.27 -20.02 7.60
C GLY A 162 1.74 -18.80 8.37
N SER A 163 0.90 -18.25 9.25
CA SER A 163 1.19 -17.03 10.01
C SER A 163 2.53 -17.06 10.76
N ASP A 164 2.91 -18.24 11.25
CA ASP A 164 4.18 -18.53 11.93
C ASP A 164 5.39 -18.59 10.99
N ARG A 165 5.18 -18.70 9.66
CA ARG A 165 6.23 -18.90 8.66
C ARG A 165 6.44 -17.71 7.72
N ILE A 166 5.53 -16.72 7.72
CA ILE A 166 5.61 -15.54 6.83
C ILE A 166 6.97 -14.86 6.96
N ALA A 167 7.42 -14.55 8.18
CA ALA A 167 8.68 -13.85 8.40
C ALA A 167 9.88 -14.63 7.85
N GLY A 168 9.94 -15.94 8.08
CA GLY A 168 11.05 -16.77 7.58
C GLY A 168 11.04 -16.95 6.06
N GLN A 169 9.88 -17.00 5.42
CA GLN A 169 9.79 -17.09 3.96
C GLN A 169 10.14 -15.74 3.30
N LEU A 170 9.63 -14.63 3.86
CA LEU A 170 9.97 -13.29 3.41
C LEU A 170 11.48 -13.05 3.53
N GLN A 171 12.10 -13.44 4.66
CA GLN A 171 13.54 -13.30 4.86
C GLN A 171 14.34 -14.03 3.77
N LYS A 172 13.95 -15.23 3.37
CA LYS A 172 14.62 -15.98 2.30
C LYS A 172 14.60 -15.20 0.96
N VAL A 173 13.47 -14.57 0.63
CA VAL A 173 13.36 -13.75 -0.59
C VAL A 173 14.25 -12.51 -0.49
N VAL A 174 14.25 -11.86 0.66
CA VAL A 174 15.12 -10.69 0.92
C VAL A 174 16.60 -11.08 0.81
N ASP A 175 17.02 -12.20 1.42
CA ASP A 175 18.40 -12.69 1.36
C ASP A 175 18.84 -13.03 -0.06
N GLU A 176 17.94 -13.59 -0.88
CA GLU A 176 18.22 -13.87 -2.29
C GLU A 176 18.42 -12.59 -3.09
N LEU A 177 17.56 -11.59 -2.91
CA LEU A 177 17.67 -10.31 -3.59
C LEU A 177 18.89 -9.51 -3.12
N ALA A 178 19.23 -9.58 -1.83
CA ALA A 178 20.44 -8.96 -1.30
C ALA A 178 21.71 -9.56 -1.90
N ARG A 179 21.76 -10.89 -2.08
CA ARG A 179 22.87 -11.55 -2.79
C ARG A 179 23.00 -11.14 -4.26
N LYS A 180 21.90 -10.68 -4.88
CA LYS A 180 21.90 -10.11 -6.24
C LYS A 180 22.31 -8.63 -6.26
N GLY A 181 22.61 -8.02 -5.12
CA GLY A 181 23.05 -6.63 -4.99
C GLY A 181 21.94 -5.59 -5.00
N CYS A 182 20.67 -6.01 -4.78
CA CYS A 182 19.55 -5.06 -4.70
C CYS A 182 19.67 -4.16 -3.46
N SER A 183 19.33 -2.89 -3.62
CA SER A 183 19.13 -1.95 -2.52
C SER A 183 17.73 -2.09 -1.91
N PHE A 184 17.60 -1.82 -0.60
CA PHE A 184 16.36 -2.01 0.14
C PHE A 184 15.93 -0.75 0.88
N ALA A 185 14.60 -0.53 0.90
CA ALA A 185 13.93 0.29 1.90
C ALA A 185 12.96 -0.59 2.71
N VAL A 186 12.86 -0.36 4.01
CA VAL A 186 11.97 -1.12 4.90
C VAL A 186 10.99 -0.18 5.58
N ILE A 187 9.69 -0.49 5.46
CA ILE A 187 8.60 0.25 6.07
C ILE A 187 7.80 -0.72 6.95
N PRO A 188 8.18 -0.93 8.22
CA PRO A 188 7.58 -1.97 9.06
C PRO A 188 6.07 -1.83 9.22
N GLU A 189 5.56 -0.60 9.30
CA GLU A 189 4.16 -0.27 9.51
C GLU A 189 3.65 0.65 8.39
N GLY A 190 3.60 0.11 7.15
CA GLY A 190 3.27 0.87 5.94
C GLY A 190 2.10 1.83 6.07
N PRO A 191 0.90 1.40 6.53
CA PRO A 191 -0.27 2.29 6.61
C PRO A 191 -0.12 3.47 7.59
N TYR A 192 0.86 3.44 8.48
CA TYR A 192 1.11 4.49 9.47
C TYR A 192 2.31 5.38 9.12
N CYS A 193 3.00 5.09 8.04
CA CYS A 193 4.13 5.88 7.56
C CYS A 193 3.69 6.86 6.46
N ALA A 194 4.42 7.97 6.35
CA ALA A 194 4.18 8.98 5.33
C ALA A 194 5.49 9.39 4.63
N PRO A 195 6.09 8.51 3.82
CA PRO A 195 7.25 8.86 3.02
C PRO A 195 6.83 9.82 1.90
N LEU A 196 7.67 10.83 1.62
CA LEU A 196 7.47 11.80 0.56
C LEU A 196 8.59 11.71 -0.47
N SER A 197 8.24 11.72 -1.75
CA SER A 197 9.23 11.81 -2.81
C SER A 197 9.95 13.17 -2.76
N LYS A 198 11.24 13.17 -3.05
CA LYS A 198 12.03 14.40 -3.21
C LYS A 198 11.37 15.30 -4.27
N GLY A 199 11.09 16.55 -3.92
CA GLY A 199 10.42 17.52 -4.81
C GLY A 199 8.92 17.73 -4.57
N ILE A 200 8.31 16.99 -3.63
CA ILE A 200 6.92 17.23 -3.15
C ILE A 200 6.90 18.04 -1.84
N VAL A 201 8.06 18.44 -1.36
CA VAL A 201 8.22 19.21 -0.12
C VAL A 201 8.11 20.70 -0.40
#